data_171f3bb7b00d060ada3eff2075f3c220
#
_entry.id   171f3bb7b00d060ada3eff2075f3c220
#
_cell.length_a   1.000
_cell.length_b   1.000
_cell.length_c   1.000
_cell.angle_alpha   90.00
_cell.angle_beta   90.00
_cell.angle_gamma   90.00
#
_symmetry.space_group_name_H-M   'P 1'
#
loop_
_entity.id
_entity.type
_entity.pdbx_description
1 polymer ?
#
loop_
_entity_poly.entity_id
_entity_poly.type
_entity_poly.pdbx_seq_one_letter_code
_entity_poly.pdbx_strand_id
1 'polypeptide(L)'
;KPNTIICMGDFASMDSLSSYDKGKKSFEGRRYKKDIDHAHDALGKFNKGLNGRRPRKIMLLGNHEDRIDRTVDEIPELDGTISTDDLKFKEYGWEVHEYQKPIVVDGVYYCHNYPTGVMGKPISGDNVARSLLLKNKVSSTVGHIHTFDYAMCALPSGKKLMGLSAGCYLHHKENYAKATQQMWWSGLVVKRNVDKGEYDLEMVEYNTVRRRYGR
;
A
#
# COMPACT_ATOMS: atom_id res chain seq x y z
N LYS A 1 11.74 11.93 12.87
CA LYS A 1 11.20 10.66 13.41
C LYS A 1 9.69 10.67 13.14
N PRO A 2 9.11 9.65 12.54
CA PRO A 2 7.66 9.62 12.32
C PRO A 2 6.92 9.31 13.63
N ASN A 3 5.76 9.92 13.80
CA ASN A 3 4.82 9.58 14.86
C ASN A 3 3.93 8.41 14.43
N THR A 4 3.58 8.40 13.14
CA THR A 4 2.75 7.38 12.52
C THR A 4 3.43 6.85 11.26
N ILE A 5 3.34 5.54 11.02
CA ILE A 5 3.79 4.88 9.80
C ILE A 5 2.57 4.18 9.20
N ILE A 6 2.27 4.47 7.95
CA ILE A 6 1.15 3.88 7.23
C ILE A 6 1.71 3.06 6.07
N CYS A 7 1.52 1.74 6.10
CA CYS A 7 1.73 0.88 4.96
C CYS A 7 0.46 0.91 4.09
N MET A 8 0.64 1.27 2.83
CA MET A 8 -0.47 1.48 1.89
C MET A 8 -1.00 0.18 1.27
N GLY A 9 -0.61 -0.99 1.79
CA GLY A 9 -0.99 -2.31 1.29
C GLY A 9 0.03 -2.92 0.34
N ASP A 10 -0.25 -4.14 -0.12
CA ASP A 10 0.63 -4.95 -0.95
C ASP A 10 2.01 -5.16 -0.30
N PHE A 11 2.03 -5.31 1.03
CA PHE A 11 3.23 -5.62 1.79
C PHE A 11 3.69 -7.06 1.55
N ALA A 12 2.74 -7.99 1.48
CA ALA A 12 2.96 -9.39 1.16
C ALA A 12 2.50 -9.67 -0.27
N SER A 13 3.38 -10.15 -1.13
CA SER A 13 3.05 -10.36 -2.54
C SER A 13 2.00 -11.45 -2.76
N MET A 14 1.93 -12.46 -1.89
CA MET A 14 1.02 -13.62 -1.99
C MET A 14 0.99 -14.23 -3.41
N ASP A 15 2.17 -14.41 -3.99
CA ASP A 15 2.34 -14.82 -5.38
C ASP A 15 1.84 -16.23 -5.65
N SER A 16 1.85 -17.10 -4.62
CA SER A 16 1.31 -18.45 -4.69
C SER A 16 -0.20 -18.49 -4.92
N LEU A 17 -0.91 -17.40 -4.64
CA LEU A 17 -2.35 -17.25 -4.82
C LEU A 17 -2.72 -16.39 -6.04
N SER A 18 -1.73 -15.99 -6.85
CA SER A 18 -1.97 -15.16 -8.04
C SER A 18 -2.74 -15.93 -9.11
N SER A 19 -3.98 -15.54 -9.37
CA SER A 19 -4.78 -16.09 -10.47
C SER A 19 -4.22 -15.74 -11.86
N TYR A 20 -3.51 -14.60 -11.98
CA TYR A 20 -2.91 -14.14 -13.24
C TYR A 20 -1.76 -15.01 -13.73
N ASP A 21 -1.10 -15.73 -12.82
CA ASP A 21 0.09 -16.53 -13.14
C ASP A 21 -0.18 -18.03 -13.22
N LYS A 22 -1.39 -18.49 -12.86
CA LYS A 22 -1.77 -19.91 -12.99
C LYS A 22 -1.48 -20.41 -14.41
N GLY A 23 -0.79 -21.55 -14.52
CA GLY A 23 -0.41 -22.16 -15.79
C GLY A 23 0.81 -21.53 -16.49
N LYS A 24 1.42 -20.49 -15.93
CA LYS A 24 2.66 -19.91 -16.46
C LYS A 24 3.89 -20.52 -15.81
N LYS A 25 5.02 -20.58 -16.53
CA LYS A 25 6.31 -21.02 -15.99
C LYS A 25 6.72 -20.26 -14.73
N SER A 26 6.38 -18.98 -14.61
CA SER A 26 6.65 -18.14 -13.45
C SER A 26 5.92 -18.57 -12.18
N PHE A 27 4.91 -19.42 -12.28
CA PHE A 27 4.16 -19.94 -11.13
C PHE A 27 4.82 -21.13 -10.46
N GLU A 28 5.78 -21.77 -11.15
CA GLU A 28 6.43 -23.00 -10.66
C GLU A 28 7.19 -22.71 -9.35
N GLY A 29 7.02 -23.63 -8.38
CA GLY A 29 7.70 -23.55 -7.09
C GLY A 29 7.15 -22.53 -6.09
N ARG A 30 6.08 -21.78 -6.44
CA ARG A 30 5.40 -20.89 -5.47
C ARG A 30 4.65 -21.72 -4.41
N ARG A 31 4.70 -21.27 -3.17
CA ARG A 31 4.06 -21.95 -2.02
C ARG A 31 3.55 -20.90 -1.04
N TYR A 32 2.32 -21.08 -0.54
CA TYR A 32 1.69 -20.20 0.44
C TYR A 32 2.57 -19.99 1.67
N LYS A 33 3.05 -21.08 2.28
CA LYS A 33 3.95 -21.01 3.44
C LYS A 33 5.18 -20.14 3.19
N LYS A 34 5.75 -20.18 1.99
CA LYS A 34 6.92 -19.37 1.63
C LYS A 34 6.58 -17.89 1.56
N ASP A 35 5.41 -17.54 1.05
CA ASP A 35 4.94 -16.14 1.02
C ASP A 35 4.76 -15.61 2.45
N ILE A 36 4.15 -16.41 3.33
CA ILE A 36 3.98 -16.08 4.76
C ILE A 36 5.34 -15.93 5.46
N ASP A 37 6.26 -16.87 5.27
CA ASP A 37 7.59 -16.81 5.88
C ASP A 37 8.36 -15.54 5.45
N HIS A 38 8.24 -15.14 4.17
CA HIS A 38 8.85 -13.90 3.66
C HIS A 38 8.22 -12.65 4.28
N ALA A 39 6.90 -12.63 4.46
CA ALA A 39 6.20 -11.52 5.11
C ALA A 39 6.66 -11.37 6.57
N HIS A 40 6.76 -12.48 7.32
CA HIS A 40 7.24 -12.47 8.69
C HIS A 40 8.70 -12.00 8.80
N ASP A 41 9.58 -12.46 7.92
CA ASP A 41 10.99 -12.00 7.88
C ASP A 41 11.06 -10.48 7.62
N ALA A 42 10.28 -9.98 6.67
CA ALA A 42 10.21 -8.55 6.36
C ALA A 42 9.70 -7.73 7.56
N LEU A 43 8.64 -8.18 8.24
CA LEU A 43 8.09 -7.54 9.44
C LEU A 43 9.10 -7.53 10.59
N GLY A 44 9.80 -8.64 10.79
CA GLY A 44 10.87 -8.75 11.80
C GLY A 44 12.02 -7.77 11.53
N LYS A 45 12.47 -7.68 10.28
CA LYS A 45 13.50 -6.72 9.85
C LYS A 45 13.02 -5.27 10.03
N PHE A 46 11.76 -4.98 9.68
CA PHE A 46 11.17 -3.67 9.87
C PHE A 46 11.17 -3.26 11.34
N ASN A 47 10.66 -4.12 12.23
CA ASN A 47 10.62 -3.85 13.66
C ASN A 47 12.02 -3.68 14.27
N LYS A 48 13.00 -4.50 13.85
CA LYS A 48 14.41 -4.35 14.25
C LYS A 48 14.97 -2.99 13.81
N GLY A 49 14.60 -2.53 12.59
CA GLY A 49 15.01 -1.22 12.06
C GLY A 49 14.44 -0.04 12.83
N LEU A 50 13.34 -0.19 13.55
CA LEU A 50 12.80 0.85 14.42
C LEU A 50 13.69 1.17 15.62
N ASN A 51 14.62 0.28 15.98
CA ASN A 51 15.63 0.49 17.02
C ASN A 51 15.03 1.00 18.34
N GLY A 52 14.03 0.28 18.87
CA GLY A 52 13.32 0.60 20.12
C GLY A 52 12.28 1.71 20.03
N ARG A 53 12.11 2.35 18.88
CA ARG A 53 11.06 3.35 18.66
C ARG A 53 9.70 2.68 18.51
N ARG A 54 8.65 3.34 18.95
CA ARG A 54 7.28 2.83 18.92
C ARG A 54 6.33 3.82 18.22
N PRO A 55 6.49 4.09 16.91
CA PRO A 55 5.49 4.85 16.19
C PRO A 55 4.17 4.08 16.13
N ARG A 56 3.05 4.77 16.00
CA ARG A 56 1.80 4.14 15.59
C ARG A 56 2.02 3.50 14.21
N LYS A 57 1.64 2.24 14.04
CA LYS A 57 1.81 1.51 12.78
C LYS A 57 0.46 1.08 12.24
N ILE A 58 0.14 1.48 11.04
CA ILE A 58 -1.13 1.18 10.37
C ILE A 58 -0.84 0.42 9.09
N MET A 59 -1.48 -0.74 8.94
CA MET A 59 -1.43 -1.60 7.76
C MET A 59 -2.79 -1.56 7.07
N LEU A 60 -2.83 -1.04 5.87
CA LEU A 60 -3.98 -1.21 4.98
C LEU A 60 -3.74 -2.48 4.16
N LEU A 61 -4.68 -3.40 4.16
CA LEU A 61 -4.56 -4.56 3.28
C LEU A 61 -4.71 -4.12 1.82
N GLY A 62 -3.84 -4.64 0.97
CA GLY A 62 -3.88 -4.44 -0.46
C GLY A 62 -4.57 -5.59 -1.18
N ASN A 63 -4.64 -5.50 -2.50
CA ASN A 63 -5.23 -6.57 -3.31
C ASN A 63 -4.36 -7.83 -3.35
N HIS A 64 -3.11 -7.76 -2.92
CA HIS A 64 -2.24 -8.93 -2.79
C HIS A 64 -2.57 -9.71 -1.51
N GLU A 65 -2.74 -9.06 -0.38
CA GLU A 65 -3.21 -9.71 0.84
C GLU A 65 -4.62 -10.26 0.67
N ASP A 66 -5.51 -9.54 -0.02
CA ASP A 66 -6.88 -9.94 -0.36
C ASP A 66 -6.96 -11.21 -1.22
N ARG A 67 -5.85 -11.64 -1.86
CA ARG A 67 -5.77 -12.93 -2.56
C ARG A 67 -6.07 -14.11 -1.63
N ILE A 68 -5.78 -13.99 -0.34
CA ILE A 68 -6.05 -15.04 0.64
C ILE A 68 -7.56 -15.21 0.78
N ASP A 69 -8.28 -14.14 1.08
CA ASP A 69 -9.73 -14.17 1.28
C ASP A 69 -10.46 -14.60 0.00
N ARG A 70 -10.05 -14.06 -1.16
CA ARG A 70 -10.60 -14.50 -2.46
C ARG A 70 -10.35 -15.97 -2.76
N THR A 71 -9.20 -16.50 -2.34
CA THR A 71 -8.92 -17.94 -2.56
C THR A 71 -9.80 -18.80 -1.68
N VAL A 72 -10.09 -18.39 -0.45
CA VAL A 72 -11.05 -19.07 0.43
C VAL A 72 -12.47 -19.00 -0.15
N ASP A 73 -12.88 -17.84 -0.67
CA ASP A 73 -14.17 -17.68 -1.35
C ASP A 73 -14.31 -18.59 -2.60
N GLU A 74 -13.21 -18.76 -3.37
CA GLU A 74 -13.17 -19.62 -4.54
C GLU A 74 -13.09 -21.12 -4.18
N ILE A 75 -12.48 -21.46 -3.04
CA ILE A 75 -12.21 -22.82 -2.56
C ILE A 75 -12.62 -22.91 -1.10
N PRO A 76 -13.92 -23.07 -0.79
CA PRO A 76 -14.43 -23.03 0.60
C PRO A 76 -13.82 -24.08 1.52
N GLU A 77 -13.26 -25.17 0.99
CA GLU A 77 -12.54 -26.19 1.77
C GLU A 77 -11.29 -25.67 2.47
N LEU A 78 -10.80 -24.48 2.07
CA LEU A 78 -9.67 -23.80 2.70
C LEU A 78 -10.09 -22.91 3.88
N ASP A 79 -11.38 -22.73 4.13
CA ASP A 79 -11.87 -21.99 5.27
C ASP A 79 -11.34 -22.59 6.58
N GLY A 80 -10.79 -21.74 7.43
CA GLY A 80 -10.12 -22.18 8.67
C GLY A 80 -8.71 -22.79 8.47
N THR A 81 -8.24 -22.94 7.20
CA THR A 81 -6.91 -23.47 6.90
C THR A 81 -5.93 -22.34 6.57
N ILE A 82 -6.37 -21.35 5.83
CA ILE A 82 -5.60 -20.14 5.49
C ILE A 82 -6.43 -18.88 5.78
N SER A 83 -5.76 -17.83 6.23
CA SER A 83 -6.43 -16.55 6.49
C SER A 83 -5.44 -15.39 6.42
N THR A 84 -5.93 -14.15 6.32
CA THR A 84 -5.10 -12.96 6.42
C THR A 84 -4.43 -12.82 7.79
N ASP A 85 -4.94 -13.46 8.84
CA ASP A 85 -4.30 -13.50 10.15
C ASP A 85 -2.97 -14.30 10.14
N ASP A 86 -2.74 -15.19 9.16
CA ASP A 86 -1.45 -15.89 9.00
C ASP A 86 -0.29 -14.92 8.73
N LEU A 87 -0.56 -13.72 8.23
CA LEU A 87 0.43 -12.66 8.04
C LEU A 87 0.90 -12.03 9.35
N LYS A 88 0.16 -12.25 10.46
CA LYS A 88 0.51 -11.82 11.82
C LYS A 88 0.80 -10.34 11.99
N PHE A 89 0.27 -9.47 11.14
CA PHE A 89 0.49 -8.03 11.23
C PHE A 89 0.22 -7.48 12.63
N LYS A 90 -0.87 -7.93 13.29
CA LYS A 90 -1.25 -7.52 14.66
C LYS A 90 -0.19 -7.94 15.69
N GLU A 91 0.38 -9.15 15.58
CA GLU A 91 1.44 -9.63 16.48
C GLU A 91 2.74 -8.78 16.33
N TYR A 92 3.00 -8.27 15.12
CA TYR A 92 4.09 -7.32 14.87
C TYR A 92 3.76 -5.88 15.27
N GLY A 93 2.58 -5.64 15.87
CA GLY A 93 2.13 -4.35 16.42
C GLY A 93 1.56 -3.39 15.39
N TRP A 94 0.96 -3.88 14.32
CA TRP A 94 0.24 -3.08 13.34
C TRP A 94 -1.26 -3.05 13.63
N GLU A 95 -1.88 -1.88 13.47
CA GLU A 95 -3.33 -1.73 13.34
C GLU A 95 -3.71 -2.13 11.92
N VAL A 96 -4.51 -3.18 11.75
CA VAL A 96 -4.84 -3.73 10.43
C VAL A 96 -6.22 -3.27 10.00
N HIS A 97 -6.32 -2.81 8.76
CA HIS A 97 -7.57 -2.38 8.14
C HIS A 97 -7.80 -3.14 6.84
N GLU A 98 -9.03 -3.56 6.66
CA GLU A 98 -9.46 -4.39 5.54
C GLU A 98 -9.26 -3.70 4.18
N TYR A 99 -9.12 -4.53 3.15
CA TYR A 99 -9.01 -4.08 1.78
C TYR A 99 -10.19 -3.20 1.35
N GLN A 100 -9.91 -2.12 0.63
CA GLN A 100 -10.88 -1.12 0.16
C GLN A 100 -11.68 -0.38 1.26
N LYS A 101 -11.33 -0.50 2.52
CA LYS A 101 -11.91 0.29 3.60
C LYS A 101 -11.05 1.52 3.91
N PRO A 102 -11.50 2.74 3.57
CA PRO A 102 -10.77 3.96 3.89
C PRO A 102 -10.66 4.19 5.40
N ILE A 103 -9.51 4.66 5.84
CA ILE A 103 -9.31 5.16 7.21
C ILE A 103 -8.99 6.65 7.19
N VAL A 104 -9.15 7.29 8.33
CA VAL A 104 -8.81 8.72 8.49
C VAL A 104 -7.73 8.88 9.55
N VAL A 105 -6.66 9.58 9.20
CA VAL A 105 -5.62 9.99 10.13
C VAL A 105 -5.36 11.48 9.93
N ASP A 106 -5.51 12.27 10.97
CA ASP A 106 -5.32 13.73 10.97
C ASP A 106 -6.05 14.46 9.82
N GLY A 107 -7.26 13.97 9.45
CA GLY A 107 -8.10 14.53 8.41
C GLY A 107 -7.72 14.13 6.97
N VAL A 108 -6.69 13.30 6.79
CA VAL A 108 -6.37 12.66 5.51
C VAL A 108 -6.98 11.27 5.46
N TYR A 109 -7.63 10.94 4.35
CA TYR A 109 -8.17 9.62 4.06
C TYR A 109 -7.12 8.76 3.37
N TYR A 110 -6.95 7.53 3.84
CA TYR A 110 -6.01 6.56 3.30
C TYR A 110 -6.74 5.29 2.91
N CYS A 111 -6.45 4.77 1.73
CA CYS A 111 -6.96 3.49 1.25
C CYS A 111 -5.95 2.89 0.28
N HIS A 112 -5.80 1.55 0.26
CA HIS A 112 -4.91 0.93 -0.73
C HIS A 112 -5.32 1.32 -2.14
N ASN A 113 -6.60 1.16 -2.47
CA ASN A 113 -7.21 1.75 -3.66
C ASN A 113 -8.65 2.21 -3.35
N TYR A 114 -9.11 3.20 -4.11
CA TYR A 114 -10.50 3.65 -4.02
C TYR A 114 -11.28 3.07 -5.20
N PRO A 115 -12.37 2.31 -4.97
CA PRO A 115 -13.27 1.90 -6.04
C PRO A 115 -13.95 3.11 -6.65
N THR A 116 -14.05 3.14 -7.96
CA THR A 116 -14.64 4.27 -8.69
C THR A 116 -15.68 3.82 -9.70
N GLY A 117 -16.69 4.68 -9.89
CA GLY A 117 -17.81 4.41 -10.79
C GLY A 117 -18.69 3.25 -10.31
N VAL A 118 -19.72 2.94 -11.07
CA VAL A 118 -20.69 1.87 -10.76
C VAL A 118 -20.04 0.48 -10.76
N MET A 119 -18.99 0.31 -11.54
CA MET A 119 -18.26 -0.98 -11.65
C MET A 119 -17.22 -1.22 -10.54
N GLY A 120 -17.04 -0.27 -9.62
CA GLY A 120 -16.12 -0.41 -8.50
C GLY A 120 -14.65 -0.61 -8.89
N LYS A 121 -14.24 -0.22 -10.12
CA LYS A 121 -12.85 -0.37 -10.55
C LYS A 121 -11.93 0.54 -9.73
N PRO A 122 -10.69 0.10 -9.43
CA PRO A 122 -9.69 0.96 -8.80
C PRO A 122 -9.51 2.27 -9.56
N ILE A 123 -9.32 3.37 -8.82
CA ILE A 123 -8.95 4.64 -9.43
C ILE A 123 -7.66 4.46 -10.22
N SER A 124 -7.58 4.98 -11.43
CA SER A 124 -6.44 4.80 -12.33
C SER A 124 -6.35 5.96 -13.33
N GLY A 125 -5.35 5.93 -14.20
CA GLY A 125 -5.08 6.93 -15.23
C GLY A 125 -3.89 7.81 -14.88
N ASP A 126 -3.64 8.84 -15.70
CA ASP A 126 -2.44 9.67 -15.61
C ASP A 126 -2.49 10.74 -14.52
N ASN A 127 -3.71 11.13 -14.09
CA ASN A 127 -3.93 12.20 -13.09
C ASN A 127 -4.69 11.66 -11.88
N VAL A 128 -4.11 10.69 -11.22
CA VAL A 128 -4.75 9.98 -10.10
C VAL A 128 -5.05 10.91 -8.93
N ALA A 129 -4.08 11.74 -8.54
CA ALA A 129 -4.24 12.66 -7.42
C ALA A 129 -5.38 13.67 -7.65
N ARG A 130 -5.49 14.22 -8.85
CA ARG A 130 -6.61 15.09 -9.22
C ARG A 130 -7.94 14.34 -9.23
N SER A 131 -7.93 13.10 -9.74
CA SER A 131 -9.13 12.25 -9.75
C SER A 131 -9.60 11.91 -8.33
N LEU A 132 -8.68 11.68 -7.38
CA LEU A 132 -9.01 11.51 -5.96
C LEU A 132 -9.77 12.73 -5.41
N LEU A 133 -9.26 13.93 -5.66
CA LEU A 133 -9.90 15.17 -5.18
C LEU A 133 -11.30 15.36 -5.76
N LEU A 134 -11.48 15.07 -7.05
CA LEU A 134 -12.77 15.21 -7.72
C LEU A 134 -13.80 14.19 -7.24
N LYS A 135 -13.39 12.96 -6.95
CA LYS A 135 -14.28 11.85 -6.57
C LYS A 135 -14.54 11.80 -5.08
N ASN A 136 -13.49 11.90 -4.26
CA ASN A 136 -13.60 11.76 -2.81
C ASN A 136 -13.98 13.07 -2.12
N LYS A 137 -13.64 14.24 -2.71
CA LYS A 137 -13.90 15.59 -2.16
C LYS A 137 -13.30 15.79 -0.75
N VAL A 138 -12.25 15.07 -0.43
CA VAL A 138 -11.47 15.13 0.80
C VAL A 138 -10.00 14.90 0.49
N SER A 139 -9.12 15.31 1.38
CA SER A 139 -7.70 14.97 1.26
C SER A 139 -7.54 13.47 1.31
N SER A 140 -6.97 12.87 0.25
CA SER A 140 -6.92 11.42 0.08
C SER A 140 -5.55 10.95 -0.39
N THR A 141 -5.12 9.78 0.09
CA THR A 141 -3.90 9.10 -0.34
C THR A 141 -4.22 7.69 -0.79
N VAL A 142 -3.62 7.26 -1.89
CA VAL A 142 -3.78 5.94 -2.48
C VAL A 142 -2.42 5.29 -2.74
N GLY A 143 -2.36 3.96 -2.59
CA GLY A 143 -1.26 3.10 -3.06
C GLY A 143 -1.55 2.49 -4.43
N HIS A 144 -1.37 1.18 -4.59
CA HIS A 144 -1.80 0.33 -5.71
C HIS A 144 -1.22 0.69 -7.09
N ILE A 145 -1.22 1.96 -7.47
CA ILE A 145 -0.94 2.40 -8.86
C ILE A 145 0.55 2.45 -9.18
N HIS A 146 1.41 2.48 -8.17
CA HIS A 146 2.87 2.54 -8.24
C HIS A 146 3.45 3.83 -8.85
N THR A 147 2.64 4.70 -9.47
CA THR A 147 3.10 6.02 -9.93
C THR A 147 2.98 7.03 -8.79
N PHE A 148 3.89 7.99 -8.76
CA PHE A 148 3.74 9.14 -7.89
C PHE A 148 2.95 10.23 -8.61
N ASP A 149 1.92 10.76 -7.96
CA ASP A 149 1.18 11.92 -8.43
C ASP A 149 0.64 12.72 -7.24
N TYR A 150 0.71 14.03 -7.32
CA TYR A 150 0.24 14.93 -6.26
C TYR A 150 -0.55 16.09 -6.84
N ALA A 151 -1.67 16.39 -6.23
CA ALA A 151 -2.51 17.52 -6.60
C ALA A 151 -3.06 18.23 -5.35
N MET A 152 -3.26 19.53 -5.47
CA MET A 152 -3.90 20.35 -4.44
C MET A 152 -5.06 21.15 -5.06
N CYS A 153 -6.14 21.26 -4.31
CA CYS A 153 -7.31 22.08 -4.66
C CYS A 153 -7.67 22.98 -3.49
N ALA A 154 -7.66 24.29 -3.70
CA ALA A 154 -8.16 25.24 -2.72
C ALA A 154 -9.68 25.38 -2.82
N LEU A 155 -10.36 25.36 -1.69
CA LEU A 155 -11.79 25.60 -1.58
C LEU A 155 -12.05 27.09 -1.28
N PRO A 156 -13.25 27.63 -1.61
CA PRO A 156 -13.61 29.01 -1.28
C PRO A 156 -13.54 29.32 0.22
N SER A 157 -13.62 28.31 1.09
CA SER A 157 -13.43 28.44 2.54
C SER A 157 -11.99 28.70 2.97
N GLY A 158 -11.04 28.70 2.04
CA GLY A 158 -9.60 28.77 2.33
C GLY A 158 -8.96 27.40 2.65
N LYS A 159 -9.76 26.35 2.87
CA LYS A 159 -9.26 24.99 3.10
C LYS A 159 -8.65 24.42 1.81
N LYS A 160 -7.55 23.67 1.95
CA LYS A 160 -6.92 22.96 0.84
C LYS A 160 -7.22 21.46 0.95
N LEU A 161 -7.53 20.84 -0.16
CA LEU A 161 -7.63 19.40 -0.29
C LEU A 161 -6.40 18.88 -1.02
N MET A 162 -5.85 17.77 -0.55
CA MET A 162 -4.60 17.19 -1.06
C MET A 162 -4.83 15.77 -1.55
N GLY A 163 -4.61 15.52 -2.84
CA GLY A 163 -4.63 14.21 -3.45
C GLY A 163 -3.22 13.69 -3.63
N LEU A 164 -2.99 12.42 -3.30
CA LEU A 164 -1.68 11.79 -3.41
C LEU A 164 -1.79 10.34 -3.87
N SER A 165 -1.10 10.00 -4.96
CA SER A 165 -0.69 8.64 -5.28
C SER A 165 0.73 8.45 -4.75
N ALA A 166 0.91 7.53 -3.79
CA ALA A 166 2.14 7.47 -3.00
C ALA A 166 3.30 6.70 -3.67
N GLY A 167 3.10 6.18 -4.89
CA GLY A 167 4.08 5.32 -5.53
C GLY A 167 4.18 3.95 -4.87
N CYS A 168 5.36 3.34 -4.94
CA CYS A 168 5.65 2.04 -4.34
C CYS A 168 6.99 2.06 -3.58
N TYR A 169 7.33 0.95 -2.94
CA TYR A 169 8.65 0.75 -2.32
C TYR A 169 9.28 -0.54 -2.85
N LEU A 170 9.53 -0.57 -4.16
CA LEU A 170 10.09 -1.72 -4.87
C LEU A 170 11.44 -1.36 -5.49
N HIS A 171 12.37 -2.33 -5.53
CA HIS A 171 13.67 -2.15 -6.14
C HIS A 171 14.01 -3.23 -7.17
N HIS A 172 13.16 -4.23 -7.33
CA HIS A 172 13.33 -5.32 -8.30
C HIS A 172 12.41 -5.13 -9.50
N LYS A 173 12.68 -5.88 -10.55
CA LYS A 173 11.84 -5.89 -11.75
C LYS A 173 10.68 -6.85 -11.59
N GLU A 174 9.48 -6.33 -11.88
CA GLU A 174 8.27 -7.14 -11.91
C GLU A 174 8.00 -7.62 -13.33
N ASN A 175 7.91 -8.93 -13.51
CA ASN A 175 7.71 -9.54 -14.83
C ASN A 175 6.40 -9.10 -15.50
N TYR A 176 5.36 -8.85 -14.72
CA TYR A 176 4.06 -8.41 -15.25
C TYR A 176 4.06 -6.95 -15.71
N ALA A 177 4.90 -6.11 -15.11
CA ALA A 177 4.90 -4.67 -15.37
C ALA A 177 5.62 -4.31 -16.69
N LYS A 178 6.58 -5.13 -17.14
CA LYS A 178 7.31 -4.90 -18.39
C LYS A 178 7.79 -3.44 -18.53
N ALA A 179 7.43 -2.79 -19.64
CA ALA A 179 7.78 -1.40 -19.92
C ALA A 179 7.10 -0.38 -19.00
N THR A 180 5.92 -0.69 -18.44
CA THR A 180 5.19 0.23 -17.57
C THR A 180 5.89 0.48 -16.24
N GLN A 181 6.78 -0.43 -15.81
CA GLN A 181 7.58 -0.22 -14.60
C GLN A 181 8.47 1.03 -14.67
N GLN A 182 8.82 1.50 -15.86
CA GLN A 182 9.59 2.74 -16.04
C GLN A 182 8.83 3.99 -15.54
N MET A 183 7.50 3.90 -15.45
CA MET A 183 6.65 4.99 -14.95
C MET A 183 6.47 4.94 -13.41
N TRP A 184 6.94 3.87 -12.76
CA TRP A 184 6.80 3.72 -11.32
C TRP A 184 7.77 4.61 -10.57
N TRP A 185 7.30 5.16 -9.47
CA TRP A 185 8.13 5.87 -8.53
C TRP A 185 8.30 5.03 -7.26
N SER A 186 9.54 4.73 -6.92
CA SER A 186 9.87 3.96 -5.72
C SER A 186 10.50 4.86 -4.65
N GLY A 187 9.92 4.89 -3.46
CA GLY A 187 10.39 5.72 -2.38
C GLY A 187 9.47 5.77 -1.17
N LEU A 188 9.74 6.74 -0.32
CA LEU A 188 8.96 7.04 0.87
C LEU A 188 8.39 8.45 0.77
N VAL A 189 7.14 8.58 1.18
CA VAL A 189 6.47 9.88 1.31
C VAL A 189 6.39 10.24 2.79
N VAL A 190 6.80 11.45 3.12
CA VAL A 190 6.69 11.99 4.47
C VAL A 190 5.73 13.17 4.45
N LYS A 191 4.72 13.13 5.30
CA LYS A 191 3.81 14.24 5.54
C LYS A 191 4.18 14.89 6.87
N ARG A 192 4.46 16.18 6.81
CA ARG A 192 4.80 16.98 7.99
C ARG A 192 3.68 17.95 8.30
N ASN A 193 3.60 18.39 9.55
CA ASN A 193 2.66 19.42 9.97
C ASN A 193 1.21 19.11 9.55
N VAL A 194 0.82 17.83 9.68
CA VAL A 194 -0.51 17.39 9.24
C VAL A 194 -1.56 17.98 10.17
N ASP A 195 -2.46 18.79 9.64
CA ASP A 195 -3.62 19.33 10.35
C ASP A 195 -4.86 19.35 9.46
N LYS A 196 -5.94 18.74 9.93
CA LYS A 196 -7.26 18.70 9.26
C LYS A 196 -7.23 18.32 7.77
N GLY A 197 -6.24 17.53 7.39
CA GLY A 197 -6.07 17.03 6.02
C GLY A 197 -5.12 17.86 5.14
N GLU A 198 -4.57 18.96 5.65
CA GLU A 198 -3.49 19.70 5.00
C GLU A 198 -2.14 19.22 5.54
N TYR A 199 -1.08 19.26 4.73
CA TYR A 199 0.26 18.83 5.14
C TYR A 199 1.35 19.34 4.20
N ASP A 200 2.57 19.40 4.71
CA ASP A 200 3.77 19.59 3.89
C ASP A 200 4.25 18.23 3.38
N LEU A 201 4.49 18.13 2.08
CA LEU A 201 4.90 16.89 1.41
C LEU A 201 6.41 16.85 1.21
N GLU A 202 7.04 15.77 1.68
CA GLU A 202 8.44 15.46 1.39
C GLU A 202 8.52 14.09 0.70
N MET A 203 9.27 14.01 -0.39
CA MET A 203 9.52 12.78 -1.15
C MET A 203 10.95 12.33 -0.91
N VAL A 204 11.14 11.04 -0.60
CA VAL A 204 12.48 10.47 -0.44
C VAL A 204 12.57 9.24 -1.35
N GLU A 205 13.23 9.40 -2.49
CA GLU A 205 13.42 8.34 -3.47
C GLU A 205 14.20 7.16 -2.89
N TYR A 206 13.86 5.95 -3.29
CA TYR A 206 14.47 4.70 -2.86
C TYR A 206 16.01 4.72 -2.96
N ASN A 207 16.56 5.18 -4.08
CA ASN A 207 18.01 5.26 -4.26
C ASN A 207 18.68 6.22 -3.26
N THR A 208 17.98 7.26 -2.81
CA THR A 208 18.46 8.17 -1.76
C THR A 208 18.44 7.46 -0.41
N VAL A 209 17.38 6.70 -0.10
CA VAL A 209 17.33 5.88 1.13
C VAL A 209 18.47 4.86 1.12
N ARG A 210 18.66 4.17 0.01
CA ARG A 210 19.73 3.16 -0.16
C ARG A 210 21.12 3.76 0.02
N ARG A 211 21.41 4.91 -0.57
CA ARG A 211 22.72 5.60 -0.41
C ARG A 211 22.99 6.02 1.02
N ARG A 212 21.98 6.45 1.77
CA ARG A 212 22.13 6.94 3.15
C ARG A 212 22.16 5.83 4.20
N TYR A 213 21.43 4.76 3.99
CA TYR A 213 21.14 3.75 5.00
C TYR A 213 21.36 2.30 4.54
N GLY A 214 21.52 2.06 3.22
CA GLY A 214 21.83 0.74 2.67
C GLY A 214 23.28 0.36 3.02
N ARG A 215 23.42 -0.82 3.62
CA ARG A 215 24.72 -1.46 3.90
C ARG A 215 24.91 -2.61 2.94
#